data_70b9d720b78a592cc5edbcd992c45a13
#
_entry.id   70b9d720b78a592cc5edbcd992c45a13
#
_cell.length_a   1.000
_cell.length_b   1.000
_cell.length_c   1.000
_cell.angle_alpha   90.00
_cell.angle_beta   90.00
_cell.angle_gamma   90.00
#
_symmetry.space_group_name_H-M   'P 1'
#
loop_
_entity.id
_entity.type
_entity.pdbx_description
1 polymer ?
#
loop_
_entity_poly.entity_id
_entity_poly.type
_entity_poly.pdbx_seq_one_letter_code
_entity_poly.pdbx_strand_id
1 'polypeptide(L)'
;MKAKKILAAVLAGALALCATACSGGETKKIESPADFEGAKISVQTATTAHDSLQEMQEQGVNVEILPYEKVTQCFDDLELGRCDAVYVDSVVAAYYLTGEEDKFQSVWRSEEGEPMGICLKKGNTGMLELVESAIDMLYYNGKMGEIATKHFGSDVTEGVRTVTEEPTLDLSKLSTVEDGKLIIGFEAGYPPMEYTDDSGLEFIGFDVDLAKELGSMFGLEVEFVNTTFDGIFAGLDKGQYDMIIAAVSITPERQEAYEMTEPYISNQLVIVT
;
A
#
# COMPACT_ATOMS: atom_id res chain seq x y z
N MET A 1 -48.56 7.84 62.64
CA MET A 1 -48.50 6.98 61.41
C MET A 1 -48.68 7.79 60.16
N LYS A 2 -47.82 8.79 59.87
CA LYS A 2 -47.87 9.57 58.59
C LYS A 2 -46.49 9.97 58.03
N ALA A 3 -45.38 9.38 58.50
CA ALA A 3 -44.03 9.75 58.10
C ALA A 3 -43.23 8.66 57.33
N LYS A 4 -43.88 7.55 56.91
CA LYS A 4 -43.20 6.44 56.21
C LYS A 4 -43.63 6.22 54.76
N LYS A 5 -44.43 7.10 54.16
CA LYS A 5 -44.91 6.96 52.75
C LYS A 5 -44.33 7.98 51.74
N ILE A 6 -43.42 8.88 52.16
CA ILE A 6 -42.84 9.90 51.26
C ILE A 6 -41.41 9.53 50.79
N LEU A 7 -40.77 8.50 51.38
CA LEU A 7 -39.41 8.14 51.02
C LEU A 7 -39.30 7.07 49.92
N ALA A 8 -40.40 6.55 49.42
CA ALA A 8 -40.43 5.51 48.37
C ALA A 8 -40.65 6.06 46.93
N ALA A 9 -40.99 7.35 46.83
CA ALA A 9 -41.28 7.97 45.50
C ALA A 9 -40.09 8.75 44.90
N VAL A 10 -38.99 8.98 45.64
CA VAL A 10 -37.81 9.73 45.17
C VAL A 10 -36.69 8.82 44.66
N LEU A 11 -36.72 7.50 44.97
CA LEU A 11 -35.71 6.56 44.46
C LEU A 11 -36.06 5.91 43.11
N ALA A 12 -37.26 6.11 42.55
CA ALA A 12 -37.66 5.57 41.27
C ALA A 12 -37.44 6.55 40.09
N GLY A 13 -37.06 7.81 40.39
CA GLY A 13 -36.81 8.87 39.38
C GLY A 13 -35.37 9.03 38.96
N ALA A 14 -34.42 8.37 39.62
CA ALA A 14 -32.97 8.54 39.33
C ALA A 14 -32.33 7.41 38.52
N LEU A 15 -33.11 6.39 38.12
CA LEU A 15 -32.62 5.25 37.31
C LEU A 15 -33.03 5.32 35.81
N ALA A 16 -33.69 6.39 35.38
CA ALA A 16 -34.17 6.53 33.99
C ALA A 16 -33.35 7.52 33.14
N LEU A 17 -32.20 8.01 33.64
CA LEU A 17 -31.39 9.01 32.94
C LEU A 17 -29.96 8.54 32.57
N CYS A 18 -29.68 7.22 32.67
CA CYS A 18 -28.38 6.68 32.23
C CYS A 18 -28.45 5.76 31.03
N ALA A 19 -29.53 5.82 30.24
CA ALA A 19 -29.70 4.95 29.05
C ALA A 19 -29.70 5.71 27.70
N THR A 20 -29.06 6.88 27.64
CA THR A 20 -28.91 7.60 26.38
C THR A 20 -27.48 8.11 26.17
N ALA A 21 -26.51 7.22 26.32
CA ALA A 21 -25.12 7.48 25.95
C ALA A 21 -24.50 6.27 25.26
N CYS A 22 -25.26 5.61 24.38
CA CYS A 22 -24.77 4.82 23.27
C CYS A 22 -25.47 5.36 22.03
N SER A 23 -25.13 6.60 21.63
CA SER A 23 -25.29 6.97 20.24
C SER A 23 -24.18 6.20 19.52
N GLY A 24 -24.47 4.99 19.07
CA GLY A 24 -23.78 4.44 17.91
C GLY A 24 -23.96 5.51 16.84
N GLY A 25 -22.88 6.24 16.48
CA GLY A 25 -22.91 7.13 15.34
C GLY A 25 -23.40 6.29 14.16
N GLU A 26 -24.39 6.79 13.42
CA GLU A 26 -24.72 6.19 12.14
C GLU A 26 -23.41 6.15 11.36
N THR A 27 -22.94 4.96 11.02
CA THR A 27 -21.77 4.79 10.14
C THR A 27 -22.10 5.53 8.85
N LYS A 28 -21.27 6.51 8.52
CA LYS A 28 -21.48 7.31 7.33
C LYS A 28 -21.38 6.41 6.11
N LYS A 29 -22.36 6.44 5.22
CA LYS A 29 -22.31 5.70 3.97
C LYS A 29 -21.30 6.36 3.05
N ILE A 30 -20.23 5.67 2.71
CA ILE A 30 -19.22 6.09 1.76
C ILE A 30 -19.39 5.24 0.49
N GLU A 31 -19.56 5.87 -0.64
CA GLU A 31 -19.68 5.22 -1.97
C GLU A 31 -18.65 5.78 -2.96
N SER A 32 -18.05 6.94 -2.67
CA SER A 32 -17.04 7.59 -3.50
C SER A 32 -16.29 8.66 -2.71
N PRO A 33 -15.19 9.25 -3.23
CA PRO A 33 -14.50 10.37 -2.59
C PRO A 33 -15.38 11.60 -2.34
N ALA A 34 -16.49 11.76 -3.08
CA ALA A 34 -17.46 12.84 -2.88
C ALA A 34 -18.16 12.75 -1.50
N ASP A 35 -18.13 11.58 -0.85
CA ASP A 35 -18.75 11.35 0.45
C ASP A 35 -17.78 11.59 1.62
N PHE A 36 -16.56 12.05 1.37
CA PHE A 36 -15.54 12.24 2.42
C PHE A 36 -15.80 13.45 3.33
N GLU A 37 -16.68 14.37 2.95
CA GLU A 37 -17.06 15.49 3.84
C GLU A 37 -17.57 15.00 5.19
N GLY A 38 -16.86 15.30 6.28
CA GLY A 38 -17.16 14.87 7.65
C GLY A 38 -16.92 13.38 7.92
N ALA A 39 -16.22 12.66 7.03
CA ALA A 39 -15.82 11.28 7.23
C ALA A 39 -14.44 11.16 7.86
N LYS A 40 -14.17 10.01 8.49
CA LYS A 40 -12.87 9.59 9.01
C LYS A 40 -12.27 8.56 8.06
N ILE A 41 -11.23 8.95 7.36
CA ILE A 41 -10.58 8.11 6.36
C ILE A 41 -9.20 7.68 6.84
N SER A 42 -9.01 6.38 6.97
CA SER A 42 -7.74 5.78 7.33
C SER A 42 -6.87 5.58 6.08
N VAL A 43 -5.58 5.88 6.20
CA VAL A 43 -4.63 5.87 5.07
C VAL A 43 -3.20 5.65 5.55
N GLN A 44 -2.37 5.02 4.73
CA GLN A 44 -0.94 4.95 5.02
C GLN A 44 -0.24 6.26 4.64
N THR A 45 0.67 6.72 5.48
CA THR A 45 1.44 7.97 5.29
C THR A 45 2.32 7.93 4.04
N ALA A 46 2.49 9.09 3.39
CA ALA A 46 3.34 9.30 2.20
C ALA A 46 2.96 8.48 0.95
N THR A 47 1.75 7.91 0.93
CA THR A 47 1.16 7.30 -0.27
C THR A 47 0.41 8.34 -1.10
N THR A 48 0.17 8.03 -2.36
CA THR A 48 -0.67 8.87 -3.24
C THR A 48 -2.11 9.02 -2.72
N ALA A 49 -2.63 7.99 -2.04
CA ALA A 49 -3.91 8.07 -1.33
C ALA A 49 -3.87 9.12 -0.21
N HIS A 50 -2.78 9.21 0.56
CA HIS A 50 -2.61 10.22 1.59
C HIS A 50 -2.51 11.63 0.97
N ASP A 51 -1.72 11.80 -0.07
CA ASP A 51 -1.56 13.08 -0.77
C ASP A 51 -2.91 13.55 -1.34
N SER A 52 -3.69 12.64 -1.95
CA SER A 52 -5.04 12.93 -2.46
C SER A 52 -5.99 13.43 -1.36
N LEU A 53 -5.95 12.83 -0.16
CA LEU A 53 -6.77 13.29 0.98
C LEU A 53 -6.33 14.68 1.47
N GLN A 54 -5.02 14.96 1.48
CA GLN A 54 -4.50 16.28 1.85
C GLN A 54 -4.92 17.34 0.83
N GLU A 55 -4.84 17.05 -0.46
CA GLU A 55 -5.35 17.93 -1.51
C GLU A 55 -6.83 18.23 -1.36
N MET A 56 -7.66 17.23 -1.02
CA MET A 56 -9.08 17.45 -0.73
C MET A 56 -9.28 18.40 0.46
N GLN A 57 -8.49 18.28 1.54
CA GLN A 57 -8.53 19.22 2.68
C GLN A 57 -8.14 20.63 2.24
N GLU A 58 -7.12 20.79 1.40
CA GLU A 58 -6.70 22.10 0.85
C GLU A 58 -7.80 22.74 -0.02
N GLN A 59 -8.59 21.93 -0.71
CA GLN A 59 -9.76 22.33 -1.50
C GLN A 59 -10.98 22.63 -0.63
N GLY A 60 -10.90 22.43 0.68
CA GLY A 60 -11.93 22.78 1.66
C GLY A 60 -12.88 21.64 2.02
N VAL A 61 -12.59 20.39 1.62
CA VAL A 61 -13.32 19.21 2.09
C VAL A 61 -12.94 18.95 3.56
N ASN A 62 -13.92 18.89 4.45
CA ASN A 62 -13.70 18.63 5.87
C ASN A 62 -13.60 17.11 6.14
N VAL A 63 -12.54 16.47 5.64
CA VAL A 63 -12.26 15.05 5.90
C VAL A 63 -11.31 14.91 7.09
N GLU A 64 -11.61 14.00 8.03
CA GLU A 64 -10.68 13.63 9.12
C GLU A 64 -9.76 12.53 8.60
N ILE A 65 -8.49 12.88 8.34
CA ILE A 65 -7.46 11.93 7.89
C ILE A 65 -6.88 11.22 9.10
N LEU A 66 -6.87 9.89 9.10
CA LEU A 66 -6.24 9.04 10.10
C LEU A 66 -5.00 8.38 9.47
N PRO A 67 -3.82 9.03 9.55
CA PRO A 67 -2.60 8.54 8.90
C PRO A 67 -1.88 7.53 9.79
N TYR A 68 -1.44 6.42 9.20
CA TYR A 68 -0.70 5.35 9.86
C TYR A 68 0.61 5.05 9.12
N GLU A 69 1.61 4.55 9.84
CA GLU A 69 2.86 4.09 9.23
C GLU A 69 2.67 2.82 8.39
N LYS A 70 1.68 1.98 8.75
CA LYS A 70 1.41 0.69 8.10
C LYS A 70 -0.04 0.57 7.67
N VAL A 71 -0.25 0.03 6.49
CA VAL A 71 -1.60 -0.22 5.95
C VAL A 71 -2.40 -1.22 6.81
N THR A 72 -1.73 -2.16 7.50
CA THR A 72 -2.37 -3.09 8.44
C THR A 72 -3.16 -2.36 9.51
N GLN A 73 -2.62 -1.25 10.05
CA GLN A 73 -3.29 -0.42 11.07
C GLN A 73 -4.55 0.25 10.52
N CYS A 74 -4.57 0.59 9.21
CA CYS A 74 -5.75 1.15 8.58
C CYS A 74 -6.93 0.17 8.57
N PHE A 75 -6.66 -1.09 8.21
CA PHE A 75 -7.68 -2.15 8.20
C PHE A 75 -8.09 -2.57 9.61
N ASP A 76 -7.17 -2.58 10.59
CA ASP A 76 -7.51 -2.80 12.00
C ASP A 76 -8.50 -1.74 12.51
N ASP A 77 -8.31 -0.49 12.15
CA ASP A 77 -9.21 0.60 12.55
C ASP A 77 -10.57 0.51 11.85
N LEU A 78 -10.60 0.08 10.60
CA LEU A 78 -11.85 -0.16 9.89
C LEU A 78 -12.65 -1.30 10.56
N GLU A 79 -12.01 -2.44 10.85
CA GLU A 79 -12.65 -3.58 11.53
C GLU A 79 -13.16 -3.20 12.93
N LEU A 80 -12.46 -2.33 13.63
CA LEU A 80 -12.85 -1.83 14.96
C LEU A 80 -13.86 -0.68 14.92
N GLY A 81 -14.28 -0.23 13.73
CA GLY A 81 -15.23 0.87 13.56
C GLY A 81 -14.70 2.23 14.04
N ARG A 82 -13.38 2.45 13.98
CA ARG A 82 -12.73 3.70 14.37
C ARG A 82 -12.61 4.69 13.20
N CYS A 83 -12.68 4.20 11.97
CA CYS A 83 -12.79 4.98 10.75
C CYS A 83 -14.02 4.56 9.95
N ASP A 84 -14.41 5.39 8.98
CA ASP A 84 -15.54 5.12 8.09
C ASP A 84 -15.11 4.37 6.84
N ALA A 85 -13.84 4.53 6.42
CA ALA A 85 -13.26 3.83 5.27
C ALA A 85 -11.73 3.83 5.31
N VAL A 86 -11.14 2.91 4.54
CA VAL A 86 -9.71 2.90 4.17
C VAL A 86 -9.58 3.34 2.71
N TYR A 87 -8.66 4.26 2.43
CA TYR A 87 -8.32 4.68 1.07
C TYR A 87 -6.94 4.12 0.72
N VAL A 88 -6.87 3.23 -0.27
CA VAL A 88 -5.72 2.33 -0.44
C VAL A 88 -5.61 1.81 -1.88
N ASP A 89 -4.45 1.21 -2.21
CA ASP A 89 -4.18 0.50 -3.45
C ASP A 89 -5.08 -0.71 -3.65
N SER A 90 -5.57 -0.89 -4.88
CA SER A 90 -6.46 -2.00 -5.24
C SER A 90 -5.80 -3.36 -5.07
N VAL A 91 -4.50 -3.46 -5.30
CA VAL A 91 -3.73 -4.70 -5.12
C VAL A 91 -3.67 -5.13 -3.65
N VAL A 92 -3.57 -4.16 -2.74
CA VAL A 92 -3.60 -4.39 -1.29
C VAL A 92 -5.01 -4.67 -0.80
N ALA A 93 -5.99 -3.88 -1.23
CA ALA A 93 -7.39 -4.11 -0.88
C ALA A 93 -7.82 -5.55 -1.23
N ALA A 94 -7.44 -6.06 -2.41
CA ALA A 94 -7.77 -7.42 -2.83
C ALA A 94 -7.30 -8.48 -1.84
N TYR A 95 -6.12 -8.29 -1.22
CA TYR A 95 -5.61 -9.20 -0.19
C TYR A 95 -6.52 -9.23 1.04
N TYR A 96 -6.90 -8.05 1.58
CA TYR A 96 -7.75 -7.95 2.77
C TYR A 96 -9.20 -8.37 2.52
N LEU A 97 -9.69 -8.26 1.28
CA LEU A 97 -11.04 -8.70 0.93
C LEU A 97 -11.12 -10.22 0.72
N THR A 98 -10.01 -10.90 0.42
CA THR A 98 -10.03 -12.33 0.12
C THR A 98 -10.40 -13.15 1.36
N GLY A 99 -11.59 -13.78 1.33
CA GLY A 99 -12.12 -14.59 2.42
C GLY A 99 -12.71 -13.79 3.60
N GLU A 100 -12.80 -12.46 3.48
CA GLU A 100 -13.33 -11.55 4.49
C GLU A 100 -14.45 -10.64 3.90
N GLU A 101 -15.17 -11.15 2.88
CA GLU A 101 -16.20 -10.41 2.15
C GLU A 101 -17.39 -9.99 3.04
N ASP A 102 -17.55 -10.65 4.19
CA ASP A 102 -18.55 -10.28 5.20
C ASP A 102 -18.10 -9.09 6.07
N LYS A 103 -16.79 -8.77 6.09
CA LYS A 103 -16.21 -7.69 6.90
C LYS A 103 -15.90 -6.45 6.08
N PHE A 104 -15.35 -6.63 4.88
CA PHE A 104 -14.83 -5.55 4.06
C PHE A 104 -15.44 -5.55 2.66
N GLN A 105 -15.69 -4.38 2.13
CA GLN A 105 -16.22 -4.19 0.79
C GLN A 105 -15.50 -3.06 0.07
N SER A 106 -15.00 -3.31 -1.15
CA SER A 106 -14.55 -2.24 -2.03
C SER A 106 -15.77 -1.58 -2.68
N VAL A 107 -16.01 -0.32 -2.32
CA VAL A 107 -17.20 0.44 -2.75
C VAL A 107 -16.92 1.39 -3.92
N TRP A 108 -15.66 1.71 -4.15
CA TRP A 108 -15.23 2.62 -5.21
C TRP A 108 -13.83 2.26 -5.71
N ARG A 109 -13.55 2.61 -6.96
CA ARG A 109 -12.26 2.48 -7.63
C ARG A 109 -12.02 3.70 -8.51
N SER A 110 -10.79 4.23 -8.51
CA SER A 110 -10.40 5.34 -9.39
C SER A 110 -10.51 4.95 -10.87
N GLU A 111 -10.89 5.90 -11.71
CA GLU A 111 -10.88 5.71 -13.17
C GLU A 111 -9.45 5.75 -13.71
N GLU A 112 -8.61 6.58 -13.10
CA GLU A 112 -7.20 6.71 -13.45
C GLU A 112 -6.41 5.56 -12.84
N GLY A 113 -5.52 4.96 -13.65
CA GLY A 113 -4.59 3.95 -13.21
C GLY A 113 -3.44 4.57 -12.41
N GLU A 114 -2.94 3.82 -11.47
CA GLU A 114 -1.78 4.16 -10.64
C GLU A 114 -0.68 3.12 -10.83
N PRO A 115 0.04 3.16 -11.97
CA PRO A 115 1.06 2.17 -12.25
C PRO A 115 2.20 2.25 -11.25
N MET A 116 2.77 1.08 -10.88
CA MET A 116 3.90 1.00 -9.95
C MET A 116 5.20 0.68 -10.68
N GLY A 117 6.29 1.31 -10.22
CA GLY A 117 7.64 1.18 -10.79
C GLY A 117 8.70 0.98 -9.73
N ILE A 118 9.84 0.44 -10.14
CA ILE A 118 11.06 0.37 -9.33
C ILE A 118 11.72 1.75 -9.35
N CYS A 119 12.12 2.23 -8.17
CA CYS A 119 12.71 3.55 -8.01
C CYS A 119 14.21 3.45 -7.74
N LEU A 120 15.01 4.17 -8.53
CA LEU A 120 16.46 4.26 -8.40
C LEU A 120 16.88 5.71 -8.13
N LYS A 121 18.08 5.89 -7.58
CA LYS A 121 18.65 7.21 -7.35
C LYS A 121 18.79 7.98 -8.66
N LYS A 122 18.45 9.27 -8.65
CA LYS A 122 18.54 10.16 -9.83
C LYS A 122 19.93 10.15 -10.44
N GLY A 123 19.98 9.99 -11.76
CA GLY A 123 21.22 9.91 -12.56
C GLY A 123 21.78 8.49 -12.72
N ASN A 124 21.20 7.45 -12.05
CA ASN A 124 21.63 6.06 -12.24
C ASN A 124 20.94 5.41 -13.45
N THR A 125 21.07 6.07 -14.61
CA THR A 125 20.40 5.68 -15.86
C THR A 125 20.89 4.34 -16.41
N GLY A 126 22.17 3.99 -16.19
CA GLY A 126 22.70 2.69 -16.62
C GLY A 126 22.04 1.53 -15.87
N MET A 127 21.93 1.65 -14.55
CA MET A 127 21.22 0.64 -13.74
C MET A 127 19.74 0.59 -14.09
N LEU A 128 19.10 1.74 -14.34
CA LEU A 128 17.70 1.80 -14.81
C LEU A 128 17.51 0.98 -16.09
N GLU A 129 18.35 1.19 -17.11
CA GLU A 129 18.27 0.45 -18.37
C GLU A 129 18.48 -1.07 -18.19
N LEU A 130 19.36 -1.47 -17.25
CA LEU A 130 19.55 -2.88 -16.90
C LEU A 130 18.32 -3.48 -16.23
N VAL A 131 17.75 -2.76 -15.25
CA VAL A 131 16.53 -3.19 -14.54
C VAL A 131 15.34 -3.27 -15.49
N GLU A 132 15.18 -2.31 -16.39
CA GLU A 132 14.15 -2.34 -17.44
C GLU A 132 14.28 -3.60 -18.31
N SER A 133 15.50 -3.89 -18.79
CA SER A 133 15.75 -5.09 -19.59
C SER A 133 15.46 -6.38 -18.82
N ALA A 134 15.72 -6.38 -17.51
CA ALA A 134 15.46 -7.53 -16.66
C ALA A 134 13.94 -7.73 -16.39
N ILE A 135 13.19 -6.65 -16.15
CA ILE A 135 11.74 -6.70 -16.05
C ILE A 135 11.12 -7.21 -17.36
N ASP A 136 11.58 -6.67 -18.50
CA ASP A 136 11.14 -7.11 -19.82
C ASP A 136 11.44 -8.60 -20.06
N MET A 137 12.59 -9.10 -19.59
CA MET A 137 12.91 -10.53 -19.65
C MET A 137 11.91 -11.37 -18.84
N LEU A 138 11.48 -10.91 -17.66
CA LEU A 138 10.48 -11.59 -16.85
C LEU A 138 9.10 -11.61 -17.53
N TYR A 139 8.76 -10.56 -18.26
CA TYR A 139 7.56 -10.54 -19.10
C TYR A 139 7.67 -11.47 -20.31
N TYR A 140 8.81 -11.41 -21.02
CA TYR A 140 9.07 -12.23 -22.22
C TYR A 140 8.98 -13.73 -21.93
N ASN A 141 9.56 -14.18 -20.82
CA ASN A 141 9.60 -15.60 -20.45
C ASN A 141 8.40 -16.06 -19.59
N GLY A 142 7.45 -15.16 -19.26
CA GLY A 142 6.25 -15.45 -18.48
C GLY A 142 6.46 -15.53 -16.96
N LYS A 143 7.68 -15.29 -16.47
CA LYS A 143 7.99 -15.36 -15.03
C LYS A 143 7.22 -14.30 -14.23
N MET A 144 6.99 -13.10 -14.79
CA MET A 144 6.20 -12.07 -14.13
C MET A 144 4.79 -12.53 -13.82
N GLY A 145 4.11 -13.17 -14.79
CA GLY A 145 2.78 -13.74 -14.60
C GLY A 145 2.76 -14.92 -13.62
N GLU A 146 3.84 -15.74 -13.55
CA GLU A 146 3.97 -16.79 -12.52
C GLU A 146 4.04 -16.20 -11.11
N ILE A 147 4.86 -15.15 -10.91
CA ILE A 147 4.96 -14.44 -9.63
C ILE A 147 3.61 -13.81 -9.27
N ALA A 148 2.98 -13.12 -10.22
CA ALA A 148 1.66 -12.52 -10.00
C ALA A 148 0.62 -13.57 -9.59
N THR A 149 0.53 -14.68 -10.32
CA THR A 149 -0.41 -15.75 -10.01
C THR A 149 -0.17 -16.36 -8.63
N LYS A 150 1.10 -16.48 -8.19
CA LYS A 150 1.45 -16.98 -6.87
C LYS A 150 0.89 -16.12 -5.74
N HIS A 151 0.95 -14.78 -5.89
CA HIS A 151 0.60 -13.85 -4.81
C HIS A 151 -0.82 -13.30 -4.89
N PHE A 152 -1.40 -13.23 -6.09
CA PHE A 152 -2.74 -12.67 -6.32
C PHE A 152 -3.78 -13.73 -6.73
N GLY A 153 -3.36 -14.99 -6.95
CA GLY A 153 -4.24 -16.05 -7.43
C GLY A 153 -4.59 -15.96 -8.93
N SER A 154 -4.14 -14.91 -9.62
CA SER A 154 -4.28 -14.69 -11.06
C SER A 154 -3.15 -13.81 -11.58
N ASP A 155 -2.92 -13.79 -12.90
CA ASP A 155 -1.96 -12.90 -13.53
C ASP A 155 -2.54 -11.49 -13.66
N VAL A 156 -2.27 -10.64 -12.66
CA VAL A 156 -2.65 -9.22 -12.63
C VAL A 156 -1.68 -8.33 -13.42
N THR A 157 -0.63 -8.92 -14.02
CA THR A 157 0.36 -8.21 -14.84
C THR A 157 0.06 -8.31 -16.33
N GLU A 158 -0.94 -9.11 -16.71
CA GLU A 158 -1.33 -9.25 -18.12
C GLU A 158 -1.65 -7.89 -18.76
N GLY A 159 -0.99 -7.59 -19.87
CA GLY A 159 -1.20 -6.35 -20.63
C GLY A 159 -0.48 -5.11 -20.08
N VAL A 160 0.25 -5.21 -18.96
CA VAL A 160 1.06 -4.08 -18.42
C VAL A 160 2.24 -3.80 -19.36
N ARG A 161 2.96 -4.84 -19.79
CA ARG A 161 4.01 -4.73 -20.82
C ARG A 161 3.75 -5.71 -21.96
N THR A 162 4.18 -5.33 -23.14
CA THR A 162 4.18 -6.20 -24.33
C THR A 162 5.60 -6.33 -24.86
N VAL A 163 6.23 -7.46 -24.58
CA VAL A 163 7.61 -7.75 -25.00
C VAL A 163 7.60 -8.83 -26.06
N THR A 164 7.96 -8.48 -27.30
CA THR A 164 7.89 -9.39 -28.46
C THR A 164 9.22 -9.98 -28.87
N GLU A 165 10.33 -9.42 -28.40
CA GLU A 165 11.69 -9.87 -28.68
C GLU A 165 12.41 -10.14 -27.36
N GLU A 166 13.30 -11.15 -27.35
CA GLU A 166 14.06 -11.50 -26.15
C GLU A 166 15.00 -10.35 -25.78
N PRO A 167 14.86 -9.77 -24.56
CA PRO A 167 15.73 -8.71 -24.12
C PRO A 167 17.17 -9.18 -23.87
N THR A 168 18.12 -8.28 -23.99
CA THR A 168 19.54 -8.56 -23.67
C THR A 168 19.95 -7.81 -22.42
N LEU A 169 20.53 -8.50 -21.46
CA LEU A 169 21.03 -7.89 -20.21
C LEU A 169 22.48 -7.43 -20.39
N ASP A 170 22.69 -6.13 -20.29
CA ASP A 170 24.04 -5.55 -20.29
C ASP A 170 24.53 -5.38 -18.84
N LEU A 171 25.14 -6.45 -18.30
CA LEU A 171 25.66 -6.43 -16.95
C LEU A 171 26.81 -5.44 -16.71
N SER A 172 27.39 -4.82 -17.77
CA SER A 172 28.39 -3.76 -17.60
C SER A 172 27.80 -2.46 -17.02
N LYS A 173 26.46 -2.33 -17.03
CA LYS A 173 25.71 -1.22 -16.43
C LYS A 173 25.39 -1.42 -14.95
N LEU A 174 25.73 -2.60 -14.40
CA LEU A 174 25.50 -2.92 -13.00
C LEU A 174 26.27 -1.95 -12.10
N SER A 175 25.55 -1.33 -11.17
CA SER A 175 26.10 -0.38 -10.21
C SER A 175 25.38 -0.55 -8.87
N THR A 176 26.07 -1.15 -7.90
CA THR A 176 25.52 -1.44 -6.56
C THR A 176 26.29 -0.70 -5.47
N VAL A 177 25.64 -0.48 -4.34
CA VAL A 177 26.21 0.15 -3.14
C VAL A 177 27.27 -0.75 -2.52
N GLU A 178 27.08 -2.08 -2.57
CA GLU A 178 28.01 -3.09 -2.06
C GLU A 178 28.28 -4.15 -3.13
N ASP A 179 29.56 -4.45 -3.35
CA ASP A 179 29.98 -5.46 -4.32
C ASP A 179 29.36 -6.84 -4.00
N GLY A 180 28.77 -7.47 -5.01
CA GLY A 180 28.19 -8.81 -4.89
C GLY A 180 26.78 -8.85 -4.31
N LYS A 181 26.23 -7.71 -3.92
CA LYS A 181 24.88 -7.61 -3.38
C LYS A 181 23.97 -6.70 -4.20
N LEU A 182 22.69 -7.03 -4.20
CA LEU A 182 21.59 -6.15 -4.62
C LEU A 182 20.78 -5.79 -3.37
N ILE A 183 20.95 -4.56 -2.90
CA ILE A 183 20.31 -4.10 -1.67
C ILE A 183 19.01 -3.39 -2.03
N ILE A 184 17.88 -3.88 -1.50
CA ILE A 184 16.54 -3.39 -1.80
C ILE A 184 15.96 -2.68 -0.58
N GLY A 185 15.57 -1.40 -0.76
CA GLY A 185 14.73 -0.69 0.19
C GLY A 185 13.26 -1.09 0.00
N PHE A 186 12.57 -1.46 1.09
CA PHE A 186 11.16 -1.84 1.04
C PHE A 186 10.48 -1.62 2.40
N GLU A 187 9.15 -1.76 2.48
CA GLU A 187 8.37 -1.65 3.72
C GLU A 187 7.62 -2.97 3.99
N ALA A 188 8.09 -3.77 4.94
CA ALA A 188 7.48 -5.07 5.26
C ALA A 188 6.20 -4.93 6.07
N GLY A 189 5.09 -4.70 5.39
CA GLY A 189 3.77 -4.51 5.99
C GLY A 189 2.70 -4.17 4.97
N TYR A 190 2.97 -4.42 3.67
CA TYR A 190 2.09 -4.08 2.55
C TYR A 190 1.69 -5.32 1.70
N PRO A 191 0.96 -6.29 2.31
CA PRO A 191 0.58 -7.50 1.60
C PRO A 191 -0.38 -7.20 0.44
N PRO A 192 -0.32 -7.96 -0.67
CA PRO A 192 0.55 -9.10 -0.94
C PRO A 192 1.87 -8.71 -1.63
N MET A 193 2.21 -7.39 -1.68
CA MET A 193 3.40 -6.88 -2.36
C MET A 193 4.68 -7.25 -1.59
N GLU A 194 4.79 -6.82 -0.32
CA GLU A 194 5.91 -7.10 0.57
C GLU A 194 5.48 -7.13 2.03
N TYR A 195 5.73 -8.25 2.69
CA TYR A 195 5.35 -8.44 4.09
C TYR A 195 6.17 -9.58 4.73
N THR A 196 6.00 -9.79 6.02
CA THR A 196 6.59 -10.92 6.72
C THR A 196 5.63 -12.11 6.74
N ASP A 197 6.18 -13.32 6.65
CA ASP A 197 5.41 -14.55 6.84
C ASP A 197 4.83 -14.65 8.27
N ASP A 198 4.00 -15.64 8.53
CA ASP A 198 3.37 -15.86 9.85
C ASP A 198 4.39 -16.10 10.98
N SER A 199 5.61 -16.55 10.65
CA SER A 199 6.68 -16.71 11.63
C SER A 199 7.36 -15.38 11.99
N GLY A 200 7.20 -14.35 11.17
CA GLY A 200 7.87 -13.07 11.28
C GLY A 200 9.37 -13.11 10.95
N LEU A 201 9.85 -14.19 10.33
CA LEU A 201 11.26 -14.41 10.05
C LEU A 201 11.63 -14.20 8.58
N GLU A 202 10.71 -14.43 7.66
CA GLU A 202 10.96 -14.34 6.23
C GLU A 202 10.16 -13.21 5.59
N PHE A 203 10.80 -12.49 4.68
CA PHE A 203 10.11 -11.56 3.81
C PHE A 203 9.56 -12.30 2.60
N ILE A 204 8.27 -12.08 2.33
CA ILE A 204 7.52 -12.70 1.24
C ILE A 204 6.68 -11.64 0.53
N GLY A 205 6.21 -11.95 -0.66
CA GLY A 205 5.36 -11.07 -1.45
C GLY A 205 5.79 -10.98 -2.90
N PHE A 206 5.00 -10.29 -3.69
CA PHE A 206 5.23 -10.10 -5.12
C PHE A 206 6.55 -9.34 -5.36
N ASP A 207 6.78 -8.23 -4.68
CA ASP A 207 7.98 -7.40 -4.81
C ASP A 207 9.22 -8.11 -4.29
N VAL A 208 9.07 -8.94 -3.25
CA VAL A 208 10.17 -9.76 -2.73
C VAL A 208 10.61 -10.82 -3.74
N ASP A 209 9.66 -11.48 -4.41
CA ASP A 209 10.00 -12.47 -5.43
C ASP A 209 10.55 -11.79 -6.70
N LEU A 210 10.00 -10.63 -7.10
CA LEU A 210 10.57 -9.82 -8.18
C LEU A 210 12.03 -9.44 -7.90
N ALA A 211 12.33 -8.94 -6.70
CA ALA A 211 13.69 -8.60 -6.29
C ALA A 211 14.64 -9.81 -6.35
N LYS A 212 14.19 -10.98 -5.90
CA LYS A 212 14.98 -12.23 -5.95
C LYS A 212 15.29 -12.65 -7.39
N GLU A 213 14.32 -12.53 -8.31
CA GLU A 213 14.56 -12.82 -9.74
C GLU A 213 15.56 -11.84 -10.36
N LEU A 214 15.46 -10.54 -10.05
CA LEU A 214 16.43 -9.54 -10.49
C LEU A 214 17.85 -9.88 -9.98
N GLY A 215 17.99 -10.17 -8.68
CA GLY A 215 19.27 -10.58 -8.10
C GLY A 215 19.84 -11.83 -8.77
N SER A 216 19.00 -12.83 -9.04
CA SER A 216 19.40 -14.06 -9.75
C SER A 216 19.92 -13.75 -11.17
N MET A 217 19.23 -12.88 -11.93
CA MET A 217 19.67 -12.48 -13.27
C MET A 217 20.96 -11.67 -13.28
N PHE A 218 21.20 -10.88 -12.23
CA PHE A 218 22.43 -10.08 -12.08
C PHE A 218 23.60 -10.85 -11.45
N GLY A 219 23.33 -12.07 -10.94
CA GLY A 219 24.33 -12.87 -10.22
C GLY A 219 24.70 -12.29 -8.86
N LEU A 220 23.75 -11.61 -8.19
CA LEU A 220 23.93 -10.93 -6.90
C LEU A 220 23.11 -11.60 -5.79
N GLU A 221 23.62 -11.52 -4.56
CA GLU A 221 22.84 -11.83 -3.35
C GLU A 221 21.87 -10.68 -3.07
N VAL A 222 20.58 -10.99 -2.83
CA VAL A 222 19.58 -9.96 -2.52
C VAL A 222 19.56 -9.75 -1.00
N GLU A 223 19.71 -8.49 -0.59
CA GLU A 223 19.55 -8.05 0.79
C GLU A 223 18.40 -7.06 0.88
N PHE A 224 17.54 -7.23 1.90
CA PHE A 224 16.37 -6.37 2.11
C PHE A 224 16.57 -5.44 3.30
N VAL A 225 16.40 -4.13 3.09
CA VAL A 225 16.44 -3.10 4.13
C VAL A 225 15.00 -2.65 4.39
N ASN A 226 14.44 -3.16 5.49
CA ASN A 226 13.08 -2.79 5.91
C ASN A 226 13.07 -1.43 6.59
N THR A 227 12.25 -0.52 6.09
CA THR A 227 12.05 0.84 6.63
C THR A 227 10.59 1.26 6.51
N THR A 228 10.22 2.40 7.10
CA THR A 228 8.89 2.99 6.88
C THR A 228 8.78 3.56 5.47
N PHE A 229 7.60 3.52 4.87
CA PHE A 229 7.40 4.02 3.50
C PHE A 229 7.69 5.52 3.38
N ASP A 230 7.38 6.33 4.39
CA ASP A 230 7.69 7.76 4.42
C ASP A 230 9.21 8.06 4.49
N GLY A 231 10.00 7.13 5.01
CA GLY A 231 11.46 7.23 5.12
C GLY A 231 12.24 6.63 3.94
N ILE A 232 11.57 5.86 3.06
CA ILE A 232 12.23 5.01 2.06
C ILE A 232 13.02 5.81 1.02
N PHE A 233 12.49 6.94 0.57
CA PHE A 233 13.17 7.79 -0.42
C PHE A 233 14.43 8.44 0.15
N ALA A 234 14.39 8.87 1.41
CA ALA A 234 15.54 9.43 2.09
C ALA A 234 16.68 8.41 2.27
N GLY A 235 16.35 7.13 2.43
CA GLY A 235 17.32 6.04 2.45
C GLY A 235 18.00 5.85 1.10
N LEU A 236 17.26 5.90 0.00
CA LEU A 236 17.78 5.83 -1.37
C LEU A 236 18.74 7.00 -1.65
N ASP A 237 18.38 8.22 -1.28
CA ASP A 237 19.22 9.40 -1.45
C ASP A 237 20.56 9.28 -0.71
N LYS A 238 20.54 8.67 0.47
CA LYS A 238 21.75 8.41 1.28
C LYS A 238 22.57 7.22 0.79
N GLY A 239 22.08 6.47 -0.21
CA GLY A 239 22.74 5.28 -0.72
C GLY A 239 22.73 4.13 0.29
N GLN A 240 21.67 3.94 1.04
CA GLN A 240 21.50 2.81 1.95
C GLN A 240 21.11 1.53 1.22
N TYR A 241 20.58 1.64 0.01
CA TYR A 241 20.21 0.57 -0.90
C TYR A 241 20.32 1.03 -2.36
N ASP A 242 20.33 0.07 -3.27
CA ASP A 242 20.51 0.29 -4.70
C ASP A 242 19.25 0.84 -5.36
N MET A 243 18.09 0.34 -4.92
CA MET A 243 16.77 0.68 -5.44
C MET A 243 15.68 0.43 -4.40
N ILE A 244 14.51 0.98 -4.68
CA ILE A 244 13.27 0.72 -3.93
C ILE A 244 12.39 -0.18 -4.79
N ILE A 245 11.94 -1.30 -4.21
CA ILE A 245 10.90 -2.19 -4.73
C ILE A 245 9.88 -2.35 -3.60
N ALA A 246 8.83 -1.54 -3.62
CA ALA A 246 7.88 -1.38 -2.52
C ALA A 246 6.56 -0.75 -3.00
N ALA A 247 5.95 -1.33 -4.03
CA ALA A 247 4.68 -0.86 -4.59
C ALA A 247 4.65 0.66 -4.89
N VAL A 248 5.77 1.23 -5.35
CA VAL A 248 5.90 2.68 -5.53
C VAL A 248 5.13 3.15 -6.76
N SER A 249 4.04 3.91 -6.56
CA SER A 249 3.29 4.55 -7.65
C SER A 249 4.19 5.50 -8.43
N ILE A 250 4.12 5.42 -9.75
CA ILE A 250 4.83 6.32 -10.67
C ILE A 250 4.04 7.64 -10.74
N THR A 251 4.62 8.72 -10.18
CA THR A 251 4.05 10.07 -10.26
C THR A 251 5.02 11.03 -10.94
N PRO A 252 4.54 12.14 -11.53
CA PRO A 252 5.41 13.16 -12.11
C PRO A 252 6.47 13.66 -11.13
N GLU A 253 6.09 13.89 -9.86
CA GLU A 253 6.97 14.38 -8.81
C GLU A 253 8.09 13.37 -8.50
N ARG A 254 7.75 12.08 -8.42
CA ARG A 254 8.72 11.01 -8.19
C ARG A 254 9.64 10.81 -9.39
N GLN A 255 9.13 10.91 -10.62
CA GLN A 255 9.93 10.85 -11.85
C GLN A 255 10.87 12.06 -12.00
N GLU A 256 10.49 13.23 -11.49
CA GLU A 256 11.39 14.39 -11.46
C GLU A 256 12.54 14.16 -10.48
N ALA A 257 12.28 13.58 -9.32
CA ALA A 257 13.24 13.38 -8.24
C ALA A 257 14.13 12.14 -8.40
N TYR A 258 13.63 11.09 -9.05
CA TYR A 258 14.25 9.75 -9.12
C TYR A 258 14.27 9.24 -10.57
N GLU A 259 15.09 8.21 -10.83
CA GLU A 259 14.92 7.36 -12.00
C GLU A 259 13.90 6.29 -11.66
N MET A 260 12.84 6.17 -12.46
CA MET A 260 11.79 5.15 -12.26
C MET A 260 11.66 4.30 -13.51
N THR A 261 11.42 3.01 -13.30
CA THR A 261 11.12 2.10 -14.42
C THR A 261 9.74 2.42 -15.01
N GLU A 262 9.52 1.95 -16.24
CA GLU A 262 8.16 1.74 -16.73
C GLU A 262 7.41 0.78 -15.78
N PRO A 263 6.07 0.77 -15.80
CA PRO A 263 5.29 -0.04 -14.88
C PRO A 263 5.70 -1.52 -14.88
N TYR A 264 5.80 -2.11 -13.69
CA TYR A 264 5.90 -3.57 -13.55
C TYR A 264 4.59 -4.21 -13.09
N ILE A 265 3.63 -3.42 -12.62
CA ILE A 265 2.26 -3.83 -12.30
C ILE A 265 1.34 -2.62 -12.43
N SER A 266 0.07 -2.86 -12.75
CA SER A 266 -0.99 -1.84 -12.71
C SER A 266 -1.70 -1.83 -11.37
N ASN A 267 -2.08 -0.63 -10.92
CA ASN A 267 -2.85 -0.40 -9.72
C ASN A 267 -3.91 0.68 -9.94
N GLN A 268 -4.81 0.84 -9.00
CA GLN A 268 -5.80 1.92 -8.88
C GLN A 268 -6.06 2.18 -7.40
N LEU A 269 -6.43 3.40 -7.04
CA LEU A 269 -6.93 3.67 -5.69
C LEU A 269 -8.35 3.14 -5.53
N VAL A 270 -8.63 2.59 -4.35
CA VAL A 270 -9.95 2.09 -3.97
C VAL A 270 -10.36 2.58 -2.59
N ILE A 271 -11.66 2.62 -2.35
CA ILE A 271 -12.24 2.86 -1.03
C ILE A 271 -12.78 1.53 -0.52
N VAL A 272 -12.36 1.14 0.68
CA VAL A 272 -12.83 -0.05 1.40
C VAL A 272 -13.61 0.40 2.63
N THR A 273 -14.80 -0.18 2.82
CA THR A 273 -15.69 0.07 3.96
C THR A 273 -16.02 -1.23 4.68
#